data_75ea745ee2dced28d9a3b1f170432f2d
#
_entry.id   75ea745ee2dced28d9a3b1f170432f2d
#
_cell.length_a   1.000
_cell.length_b   1.000
_cell.length_c   1.000
_cell.angle_alpha   90.00
_cell.angle_beta   90.00
_cell.angle_gamma   90.00
#
_symmetry.space_group_name_H-M   'P 1'
#
loop_
_entity.id
_entity.type
_entity.pdbx_description
1 polymer ?
#
loop_
_entity_poly.entity_id
_entity_poly.type
_entity_poly.pdbx_seq_one_letter_code
_entity_poly.pdbx_strand_id
1 'polypeptide(L)'
;MKTFDPVWNEIYGKGQQLNKYPYSSIVSFLFSNASPVRSDGSRTELLEIGCGAGNNLWFAAREGFAVTGLDASDSALEFARQRFAEDGLQGQFDLGDFTSLPYADNQFDIAFERAALSHTPKTSAREAVAEISRVLRPGALFYAELYSDRVTSRGTKTEDGLMIDVEGPYSGVGQIGFYSRNEIENLFDGRLKIQGLSHSETHHLLHGPIEVQAHWSVIARAD
;
A
#
# COMPACT_ATOMS: atom_id res chain seq x y z
N MET A 1 -2.44 -20.97 -0.90
CA MET A 1 -2.03 -20.14 0.27
C MET A 1 -2.88 -18.89 0.22
N LYS A 2 -3.49 -18.46 1.30
CA LYS A 2 -4.26 -17.19 1.29
C LYS A 2 -3.27 -16.04 1.24
N THR A 3 -3.34 -15.23 0.21
CA THR A 3 -2.44 -14.09 -0.02
C THR A 3 -2.79 -12.88 0.82
N PHE A 4 -4.02 -12.81 1.36
CA PHE A 4 -4.45 -11.74 2.25
C PHE A 4 -5.12 -12.28 3.51
N ASP A 5 -5.16 -11.46 4.57
CA ASP A 5 -5.85 -11.80 5.82
C ASP A 5 -7.33 -11.39 5.72
N PRO A 6 -8.28 -12.34 5.79
CA PRO A 6 -9.71 -12.03 5.69
C PRO A 6 -10.24 -11.14 6.83
N VAL A 7 -9.48 -10.94 7.90
CA VAL A 7 -9.83 -10.04 9.00
C VAL A 7 -10.10 -8.62 8.50
N TRP A 8 -9.46 -8.19 7.42
CA TRP A 8 -9.66 -6.87 6.84
C TRP A 8 -11.09 -6.65 6.34
N ASN A 9 -11.71 -7.68 5.77
CA ASN A 9 -13.12 -7.59 5.37
C ASN A 9 -14.06 -7.37 6.57
N GLU A 10 -13.73 -7.98 7.72
CA GLU A 10 -14.48 -7.73 8.96
C GLU A 10 -14.23 -6.33 9.54
N ILE A 11 -12.98 -5.87 9.52
CA ILE A 11 -12.59 -4.54 10.01
C ILE A 11 -13.36 -3.46 9.27
N TYR A 12 -13.35 -3.50 7.94
CA TYR A 12 -14.08 -2.55 7.12
C TYR A 12 -15.60 -2.71 7.27
N GLY A 13 -16.11 -3.95 7.30
CA GLY A 13 -17.53 -4.23 7.50
C GLY A 13 -18.09 -3.74 8.85
N LYS A 14 -17.23 -3.60 9.87
CA LYS A 14 -17.56 -2.99 11.17
C LYS A 14 -17.40 -1.47 11.20
N GLY A 15 -17.08 -0.82 10.09
CA GLY A 15 -16.86 0.62 9.99
C GLY A 15 -15.55 1.09 10.61
N GLN A 16 -14.57 0.19 10.78
CA GLN A 16 -13.26 0.51 11.30
C GLN A 16 -12.28 0.81 10.15
N GLN A 17 -11.16 1.50 10.44
CA GLN A 17 -10.12 1.88 9.46
C GLN A 17 -10.64 2.69 8.24
N LEU A 18 -11.77 3.36 8.40
CA LEU A 18 -12.40 4.19 7.36
C LEU A 18 -11.84 5.61 7.41
N ASN A 19 -10.57 5.77 7.11
CA ASN A 19 -9.95 7.10 7.06
C ASN A 19 -10.65 7.97 6.00
N LYS A 20 -10.95 9.21 6.39
CA LYS A 20 -11.55 10.18 5.47
C LYS A 20 -10.49 10.85 4.59
N TYR A 21 -9.34 11.17 5.15
CA TYR A 21 -8.29 11.96 4.50
C TYR A 21 -7.12 11.08 4.06
N PRO A 22 -6.38 11.50 3.01
CA PRO A 22 -5.21 10.77 2.53
C PRO A 22 -4.09 10.80 3.57
N TYR A 23 -3.19 9.85 3.47
CA TYR A 23 -1.95 9.88 4.23
C TYR A 23 -1.01 10.95 3.67
N SER A 24 -0.37 11.72 4.57
CA SER A 24 0.53 12.81 4.19
C SER A 24 1.73 12.38 3.35
N SER A 25 2.21 11.16 3.57
CA SER A 25 3.28 10.54 2.78
C SER A 25 2.88 10.35 1.31
N ILE A 26 1.65 9.87 1.06
CA ILE A 26 1.12 9.70 -0.29
C ILE A 26 0.91 11.06 -0.97
N VAL A 27 0.36 12.03 -0.24
CA VAL A 27 0.21 13.40 -0.74
C VAL A 27 1.57 13.96 -1.16
N SER A 28 2.57 13.89 -0.28
CA SER A 28 3.92 14.38 -0.55
C SER A 28 4.59 13.66 -1.72
N PHE A 29 4.42 12.34 -1.81
CA PHE A 29 4.96 11.56 -2.92
C PHE A 29 4.36 11.99 -4.26
N LEU A 30 3.04 12.08 -4.36
CA LEU A 30 2.35 12.45 -5.60
C LEU A 30 2.74 13.85 -6.06
N PHE A 31 2.69 14.85 -5.18
CA PHE A 31 3.05 16.22 -5.56
C PHE A 31 4.53 16.42 -5.93
N SER A 32 5.42 15.62 -5.37
CA SER A 32 6.85 15.71 -5.66
C SER A 32 7.25 15.00 -6.95
N ASN A 33 6.45 14.03 -7.43
CA ASN A 33 6.89 13.10 -8.47
C ASN A 33 5.93 13.00 -9.66
N ALA A 34 4.74 13.58 -9.60
CA ALA A 34 3.74 13.45 -10.65
C ALA A 34 2.98 14.75 -10.93
N SER A 35 2.57 14.90 -12.18
CA SER A 35 1.52 15.83 -12.59
C SER A 35 0.25 15.03 -12.88
N PRO A 36 -0.95 15.52 -12.54
CA PRO A 36 -2.20 14.84 -12.89
C PRO A 36 -2.46 14.79 -14.40
N VAL A 37 -1.74 15.60 -15.17
CA VAL A 37 -1.84 15.65 -16.64
C VAL A 37 -0.48 15.38 -17.25
N ARG A 38 -0.42 14.45 -18.21
CA ARG A 38 0.76 14.12 -19.00
C ARG A 38 1.08 15.21 -20.02
N SER A 39 2.26 15.16 -20.60
CA SER A 39 2.69 16.09 -21.64
C SER A 39 1.82 16.08 -22.91
N ASP A 40 1.13 14.97 -23.17
CA ASP A 40 0.19 14.82 -24.30
C ASP A 40 -1.24 15.30 -23.97
N GLY A 41 -1.46 15.82 -22.78
CA GLY A 41 -2.76 16.31 -22.30
C GLY A 41 -3.68 15.22 -21.73
N SER A 42 -3.30 13.95 -21.76
CA SER A 42 -4.06 12.87 -21.12
C SER A 42 -3.85 12.87 -19.60
N ARG A 43 -4.77 12.24 -18.86
CA ARG A 43 -4.65 12.10 -17.41
C ARG A 43 -3.58 11.06 -17.05
N THR A 44 -2.84 11.32 -16.00
CA THR A 44 -1.87 10.37 -15.43
C THR A 44 -2.61 9.20 -14.79
N GLU A 45 -2.30 7.99 -15.22
CA GLU A 45 -2.90 6.74 -14.74
C GLU A 45 -2.19 6.27 -13.46
N LEU A 46 -2.95 6.17 -12.38
CA LEU A 46 -2.45 5.87 -11.05
C LEU A 46 -3.09 4.60 -10.50
N LEU A 47 -2.28 3.71 -9.92
CA LEU A 47 -2.72 2.48 -9.27
C LEU A 47 -2.38 2.49 -7.77
N GLU A 48 -3.35 2.19 -6.91
CA GLU A 48 -3.12 1.87 -5.50
C GLU A 48 -3.39 0.38 -5.24
N ILE A 49 -2.38 -0.30 -4.70
CA ILE A 49 -2.45 -1.69 -4.26
C ILE A 49 -2.88 -1.73 -2.79
N GLY A 50 -3.93 -2.50 -2.48
CA GLY A 50 -4.53 -2.52 -1.15
C GLY A 50 -5.16 -1.17 -0.82
N CYS A 51 -6.00 -0.67 -1.71
CA CYS A 51 -6.55 0.69 -1.62
C CYS A 51 -7.55 0.89 -0.47
N GLY A 52 -8.01 -0.19 0.16
CA GLY A 52 -8.96 -0.13 1.26
C GLY A 52 -10.19 0.70 0.91
N ALA A 53 -10.58 1.59 1.81
CA ALA A 53 -11.70 2.51 1.65
C ALA A 53 -11.43 3.71 0.71
N GLY A 54 -10.33 3.67 -0.07
CA GLY A 54 -10.04 4.60 -1.16
C GLY A 54 -9.70 6.04 -0.74
N ASN A 55 -9.23 6.29 0.48
CA ASN A 55 -8.96 7.64 0.96
C ASN A 55 -7.83 8.36 0.19
N ASN A 56 -6.77 7.64 -0.19
CA ASN A 56 -5.68 8.20 -0.99
C ASN A 56 -6.13 8.44 -2.45
N LEU A 57 -6.86 7.49 -3.03
CA LEU A 57 -7.40 7.60 -4.38
C LEU A 57 -8.46 8.70 -4.50
N TRP A 58 -9.28 8.88 -3.45
CA TRP A 58 -10.24 9.99 -3.38
C TRP A 58 -9.53 11.34 -3.51
N PHE A 59 -8.43 11.53 -2.80
CA PHE A 59 -7.61 12.72 -2.92
C PHE A 59 -7.01 12.85 -4.33
N ALA A 60 -6.38 11.79 -4.85
CA ALA A 60 -5.74 11.83 -6.17
C ALA A 60 -6.75 12.12 -7.30
N ALA A 61 -7.97 11.56 -7.23
CA ALA A 61 -9.03 11.84 -8.19
C ALA A 61 -9.47 13.33 -8.15
N ARG A 62 -9.54 13.94 -6.97
CA ARG A 62 -9.84 15.38 -6.82
C ARG A 62 -8.75 16.27 -7.40
N GLU A 63 -7.51 15.83 -7.34
CA GLU A 63 -6.37 16.53 -7.97
C GLU A 63 -6.29 16.31 -9.49
N GLY A 64 -7.15 15.44 -10.05
CA GLY A 64 -7.26 15.25 -11.50
C GLY A 64 -6.59 14.00 -12.06
N PHE A 65 -6.03 13.13 -11.24
CA PHE A 65 -5.49 11.84 -11.68
C PHE A 65 -6.61 10.89 -12.17
N ALA A 66 -6.29 10.00 -13.12
CA ALA A 66 -7.09 8.82 -13.40
C ALA A 66 -6.70 7.73 -12.41
N VAL A 67 -7.64 7.28 -11.57
CA VAL A 67 -7.32 6.43 -10.43
C VAL A 67 -7.91 5.04 -10.55
N THR A 68 -7.10 4.05 -10.22
CA THR A 68 -7.47 2.63 -10.11
C THR A 68 -7.03 2.11 -8.75
N GLY A 69 -7.92 1.43 -8.04
CA GLY A 69 -7.64 0.77 -6.77
C GLY A 69 -7.91 -0.73 -6.85
N LEU A 70 -7.03 -1.52 -6.29
CA LEU A 70 -7.24 -2.96 -6.10
C LEU A 70 -7.18 -3.27 -4.62
N ASP A 71 -8.16 -4.04 -4.15
CA ASP A 71 -8.18 -4.56 -2.77
C ASP A 71 -8.80 -5.96 -2.74
N ALA A 72 -8.49 -6.74 -1.73
CA ALA A 72 -9.06 -8.07 -1.52
C ALA A 72 -10.31 -8.04 -0.63
N SER A 73 -10.67 -6.88 -0.06
CA SER A 73 -11.85 -6.67 0.77
C SER A 73 -12.98 -6.03 -0.04
N ASP A 74 -14.04 -6.80 -0.29
CA ASP A 74 -15.23 -6.29 -0.98
C ASP A 74 -15.91 -5.17 -0.18
N SER A 75 -15.99 -5.29 1.15
CA SER A 75 -16.56 -4.26 2.01
C SER A 75 -15.78 -2.94 1.95
N ALA A 76 -14.44 -2.99 1.82
CA ALA A 76 -13.62 -1.80 1.63
C ALA A 76 -13.92 -1.12 0.29
N LEU A 77 -13.99 -1.91 -0.79
CA LEU A 77 -14.27 -1.40 -2.13
C LEU A 77 -15.68 -0.83 -2.27
N GLU A 78 -16.67 -1.42 -1.61
CA GLU A 78 -18.03 -0.85 -1.56
C GLU A 78 -18.00 0.54 -0.94
N PHE A 79 -17.28 0.71 0.17
CA PHE A 79 -17.09 2.00 0.82
C PHE A 79 -16.37 3.01 -0.08
N ALA A 80 -15.33 2.58 -0.80
CA ALA A 80 -14.61 3.42 -1.75
C ALA A 80 -15.53 3.89 -2.88
N ARG A 81 -16.30 3.00 -3.48
CA ARG A 81 -17.26 3.32 -4.55
C ARG A 81 -18.35 4.30 -4.07
N GLN A 82 -18.89 4.07 -2.87
CA GLN A 82 -19.88 4.98 -2.28
C GLN A 82 -19.30 6.38 -2.08
N ARG A 83 -18.12 6.49 -1.49
CA ARG A 83 -17.41 7.77 -1.27
C ARG A 83 -17.20 8.54 -2.58
N PHE A 84 -16.78 7.84 -3.63
CA PHE A 84 -16.58 8.47 -4.93
C PHE A 84 -17.89 8.96 -5.55
N ALA A 85 -18.97 8.17 -5.43
CA ALA A 85 -20.28 8.55 -5.93
C ALA A 85 -20.84 9.77 -5.20
N GLU A 86 -20.70 9.84 -3.87
CA GLU A 86 -21.14 10.97 -3.04
C GLU A 86 -20.47 12.29 -3.44
N ASP A 87 -19.21 12.24 -3.82
CA ASP A 87 -18.43 13.43 -4.21
C ASP A 87 -18.37 13.66 -5.75
N GLY A 88 -19.11 12.85 -6.54
CA GLY A 88 -19.13 12.97 -7.99
C GLY A 88 -17.80 12.65 -8.68
N LEU A 89 -16.95 11.87 -8.01
CA LEU A 89 -15.65 11.47 -8.53
C LEU A 89 -15.75 10.17 -9.34
N GLN A 90 -14.77 9.97 -10.22
CA GLN A 90 -14.64 8.74 -10.98
C GLN A 90 -13.36 8.01 -10.59
N GLY A 91 -13.43 6.69 -10.49
CA GLY A 91 -12.32 5.78 -10.22
C GLY A 91 -12.72 4.35 -10.52
N GLN A 92 -11.74 3.51 -10.80
CA GLN A 92 -11.94 2.07 -10.96
C GLN A 92 -11.55 1.38 -9.65
N PHE A 93 -12.40 0.42 -9.19
CA PHE A 93 -12.18 -0.32 -7.95
C PHE A 93 -12.40 -1.81 -8.21
N ASP A 94 -11.32 -2.58 -8.19
CA ASP A 94 -11.31 -3.99 -8.55
C ASP A 94 -11.06 -4.87 -7.31
N LEU A 95 -11.90 -5.88 -7.15
CA LEU A 95 -11.68 -6.95 -6.18
C LEU A 95 -10.65 -7.91 -6.75
N GLY A 96 -9.52 -8.10 -6.06
CA GLY A 96 -8.48 -8.97 -6.58
C GLY A 96 -7.32 -9.21 -5.63
N ASP A 97 -6.44 -10.09 -6.07
CA ASP A 97 -5.19 -10.40 -5.42
C ASP A 97 -4.04 -9.70 -6.14
N PHE A 98 -3.24 -8.97 -5.40
CA PHE A 98 -2.13 -8.21 -5.99
C PHE A 98 -0.94 -9.08 -6.47
N THR A 99 -0.97 -10.38 -6.19
CA THR A 99 -0.02 -11.33 -6.79
C THR A 99 -0.40 -11.75 -8.22
N SER A 100 -1.56 -11.29 -8.71
CA SER A 100 -2.04 -11.51 -10.07
C SER A 100 -2.93 -10.34 -10.50
N LEU A 101 -2.32 -9.25 -10.93
CA LEU A 101 -3.04 -8.01 -11.27
C LEU A 101 -3.81 -8.15 -12.59
N PRO A 102 -5.12 -7.80 -12.62
CA PRO A 102 -5.96 -7.92 -13.81
C PRO A 102 -5.75 -6.77 -14.80
N TYR A 103 -4.52 -6.25 -14.91
CA TYR A 103 -4.17 -5.11 -15.74
C TYR A 103 -3.15 -5.48 -16.80
N ALA A 104 -3.16 -4.74 -17.92
CA ALA A 104 -2.20 -4.90 -18.99
C ALA A 104 -0.78 -4.48 -18.58
N ASP A 105 0.21 -5.02 -19.28
CA ASP A 105 1.59 -4.57 -19.16
C ASP A 105 1.70 -3.08 -19.51
N ASN A 106 2.52 -2.35 -18.78
CA ASN A 106 2.80 -0.92 -19.03
C ASN A 106 1.54 -0.03 -19.05
N GLN A 107 0.59 -0.29 -18.17
CA GLN A 107 -0.66 0.46 -18.10
C GLN A 107 -0.54 1.75 -17.29
N PHE A 108 0.18 1.73 -16.15
CA PHE A 108 0.19 2.80 -15.18
C PHE A 108 1.45 3.66 -15.24
N ASP A 109 1.29 4.96 -14.96
CA ASP A 109 2.38 5.94 -14.88
C ASP A 109 2.98 6.00 -13.47
N ILE A 110 2.17 5.68 -12.46
CA ILE A 110 2.54 5.64 -11.04
C ILE A 110 1.75 4.53 -10.37
N ALA A 111 2.41 3.83 -9.45
CA ALA A 111 1.71 3.00 -8.48
C ALA A 111 2.19 3.31 -7.06
N PHE A 112 1.34 3.01 -6.09
CA PHE A 112 1.73 3.05 -4.69
C PHE A 112 0.94 2.03 -3.85
N GLU A 113 1.48 1.72 -2.69
CA GLU A 113 0.82 0.98 -1.63
C GLU A 113 1.16 1.58 -0.27
N ARG A 114 0.28 1.39 0.69
CA ARG A 114 0.55 1.80 2.06
C ARG A 114 0.24 0.66 3.01
N ALA A 115 1.30 -0.04 3.41
CA ALA A 115 1.33 -1.20 4.31
C ALA A 115 0.59 -2.46 3.83
N ALA A 116 0.01 -2.49 2.64
CA ALA A 116 -0.69 -3.68 2.12
C ALA A 116 0.26 -4.88 1.98
N LEU A 117 1.47 -4.66 1.45
CA LEU A 117 2.49 -5.70 1.33
C LEU A 117 2.98 -6.24 2.68
N SER A 118 2.80 -5.48 3.76
CA SER A 118 3.12 -5.93 5.12
C SER A 118 2.09 -6.90 5.70
N HIS A 119 0.91 -7.04 5.08
CA HIS A 119 -0.14 -7.95 5.55
C HIS A 119 -0.21 -9.28 4.78
N THR A 120 0.82 -9.57 3.98
CA THR A 120 0.92 -10.79 3.19
C THR A 120 2.25 -11.52 3.42
N PRO A 121 2.33 -12.86 3.19
CA PRO A 121 3.59 -13.59 3.24
C PRO A 121 4.68 -12.94 2.39
N LYS A 122 5.92 -12.94 2.87
CA LYS A 122 7.04 -12.26 2.18
C LYS A 122 7.29 -12.80 0.75
N THR A 123 6.99 -14.07 0.50
CA THR A 123 7.03 -14.66 -0.84
C THR A 123 5.98 -14.04 -1.75
N SER A 124 4.75 -13.89 -1.26
CA SER A 124 3.65 -13.27 -2.00
C SER A 124 3.87 -11.76 -2.21
N ALA A 125 4.49 -11.08 -1.24
CA ALA A 125 4.91 -9.68 -1.44
C ALA A 125 5.90 -9.53 -2.61
N ARG A 126 6.82 -10.50 -2.77
CA ARG A 126 7.75 -10.53 -3.90
C ARG A 126 7.06 -10.79 -5.24
N GLU A 127 6.07 -11.67 -5.27
CA GLU A 127 5.20 -11.88 -6.45
C GLU A 127 4.43 -10.60 -6.81
N ALA A 128 3.89 -9.92 -5.79
CA ALA A 128 3.19 -8.65 -5.98
C ALA A 128 4.10 -7.57 -6.58
N VAL A 129 5.35 -7.44 -6.10
CA VAL A 129 6.31 -6.47 -6.67
C VAL A 129 6.63 -6.81 -8.14
N ALA A 130 6.66 -8.10 -8.51
CA ALA A 130 6.83 -8.51 -9.92
C ALA A 130 5.63 -8.07 -10.78
N GLU A 131 4.41 -8.26 -10.30
CA GLU A 131 3.20 -7.83 -10.99
C GLU A 131 3.11 -6.29 -11.08
N ILE A 132 3.45 -5.58 -9.99
CA ILE A 132 3.53 -4.12 -10.00
C ILE A 132 4.53 -3.64 -11.06
N SER A 133 5.72 -4.27 -11.12
CA SER A 133 6.71 -3.96 -12.15
C SER A 133 6.19 -4.18 -13.56
N ARG A 134 5.43 -5.25 -13.80
CA ARG A 134 4.84 -5.57 -15.11
C ARG A 134 3.83 -4.51 -15.57
N VAL A 135 2.96 -4.06 -14.68
CA VAL A 135 1.89 -3.12 -15.03
C VAL A 135 2.34 -1.66 -15.09
N LEU A 136 3.51 -1.34 -14.54
CA LEU A 136 4.11 -0.02 -14.63
C LEU A 136 4.77 0.22 -15.99
N ARG A 137 4.61 1.43 -16.54
CA ARG A 137 5.34 1.87 -17.73
C ARG A 137 6.84 1.97 -17.45
N PRO A 138 7.71 1.76 -18.45
CA PRO A 138 9.13 2.04 -18.31
C PRO A 138 9.37 3.45 -17.76
N GLY A 139 10.19 3.55 -16.73
CA GLY A 139 10.49 4.81 -16.04
C GLY A 139 9.45 5.26 -15.01
N ALA A 140 8.31 4.58 -14.90
CA ALA A 140 7.28 4.86 -13.89
C ALA A 140 7.78 4.62 -12.47
N LEU A 141 7.18 5.30 -11.49
CA LEU A 141 7.56 5.19 -10.09
C LEU A 141 6.56 4.35 -9.30
N PHE A 142 7.10 3.58 -8.38
CA PHE A 142 6.37 2.89 -7.33
C PHE A 142 6.79 3.42 -5.96
N TYR A 143 5.80 3.77 -5.14
CA TYR A 143 6.00 4.12 -3.74
C TYR A 143 5.42 3.05 -2.83
N ALA A 144 6.20 2.61 -1.84
CA ALA A 144 5.74 1.64 -0.85
C ALA A 144 6.06 2.11 0.58
N GLU A 145 5.10 1.90 1.49
CA GLU A 145 5.33 1.96 2.94
C GLU A 145 5.20 0.57 3.54
N LEU A 146 6.29 0.05 4.10
CA LEU A 146 6.30 -1.26 4.76
C LEU A 146 6.67 -1.10 6.24
N TYR A 147 6.08 -1.94 7.10
CA TYR A 147 6.43 -1.94 8.50
C TYR A 147 7.84 -2.45 8.74
N SER A 148 8.59 -1.73 9.58
CA SER A 148 9.97 -2.06 9.94
C SER A 148 10.03 -3.08 11.08
N ASP A 149 11.09 -3.87 11.13
CA ASP A 149 11.43 -4.76 12.25
C ASP A 149 11.91 -4.02 13.51
N ARG A 150 12.06 -2.67 13.41
CA ARG A 150 12.46 -1.79 14.52
C ARG A 150 11.27 -1.33 15.38
N VAL A 151 10.32 -2.22 15.63
CA VAL A 151 9.10 -1.98 16.40
C VAL A 151 9.14 -2.68 17.76
N THR A 152 8.30 -2.25 18.68
CA THR A 152 8.12 -2.93 19.98
C THR A 152 6.97 -3.93 19.97
N SER A 153 6.28 -4.10 18.86
CA SER A 153 5.25 -5.13 18.72
C SER A 153 5.81 -6.54 18.92
N ARG A 154 5.01 -7.40 19.51
CA ARG A 154 5.35 -8.79 19.84
C ARG A 154 4.24 -9.69 19.29
N GLY A 155 4.54 -10.97 19.12
CA GLY A 155 3.59 -11.96 18.64
C GLY A 155 4.29 -13.24 18.26
N THR A 156 3.55 -14.18 17.70
CA THR A 156 4.05 -15.46 17.22
C THR A 156 4.54 -15.34 15.78
N LYS A 157 5.80 -15.67 15.52
CA LYS A 157 6.35 -15.70 14.16
C LYS A 157 5.94 -16.97 13.43
N THR A 158 5.51 -16.80 12.20
CA THR A 158 5.17 -17.90 11.29
C THR A 158 6.34 -18.24 10.34
N GLU A 159 6.31 -19.41 9.71
CA GLU A 159 7.35 -19.87 8.78
C GLU A 159 7.46 -19.01 7.51
N ASP A 160 6.35 -18.38 7.10
CA ASP A 160 6.28 -17.51 5.92
C ASP A 160 6.64 -16.04 6.22
N GLY A 161 7.17 -15.79 7.43
CA GLY A 161 7.75 -14.51 7.83
C GLY A 161 6.77 -13.47 8.34
N LEU A 162 5.54 -13.89 8.65
CA LEU A 162 4.54 -13.04 9.31
C LEU A 162 4.64 -13.14 10.84
N MET A 163 3.99 -12.23 11.51
CA MET A 163 3.70 -12.26 12.94
C MET A 163 2.18 -12.28 13.12
N ILE A 164 1.69 -13.24 13.87
CA ILE A 164 0.28 -13.37 14.28
C ILE A 164 0.16 -13.10 15.79
N ASP A 165 -1.07 -12.95 16.26
CA ASP A 165 -1.35 -12.58 17.68
C ASP A 165 -0.56 -11.34 18.09
N VAL A 166 -0.60 -10.33 17.24
CA VAL A 166 0.24 -9.13 17.37
C VAL A 166 -0.25 -8.29 18.55
N GLU A 167 0.67 -8.03 19.50
CA GLU A 167 0.50 -7.13 20.64
C GLU A 167 1.32 -5.85 20.45
N GLY A 168 0.94 -4.78 21.18
CA GLY A 168 1.61 -3.49 21.13
C GLY A 168 1.08 -2.57 20.02
N PRO A 169 1.91 -1.68 19.45
CA PRO A 169 1.47 -0.59 18.59
C PRO A 169 0.68 -0.99 17.34
N TYR A 170 0.86 -2.23 16.88
CA TYR A 170 0.19 -2.75 15.69
C TYR A 170 -0.82 -3.87 16.02
N SER A 171 -1.36 -3.87 17.24
CA SER A 171 -2.40 -4.85 17.62
C SER A 171 -3.70 -4.63 16.86
N GLY A 172 -4.46 -5.72 16.62
CA GLY A 172 -5.83 -5.66 16.10
C GLY A 172 -5.96 -5.55 14.58
N VAL A 173 -4.87 -5.64 13.81
CA VAL A 173 -4.88 -5.57 12.35
C VAL A 173 -4.49 -6.90 11.67
N GLY A 174 -4.63 -8.02 12.38
CA GLY A 174 -4.35 -9.35 11.86
C GLY A 174 -2.87 -9.68 11.79
N GLN A 175 -2.49 -10.41 10.75
CA GLN A 175 -1.10 -10.83 10.53
C GLN A 175 -0.26 -9.70 9.93
N ILE A 176 1.02 -9.62 10.35
CA ILE A 176 1.94 -8.55 9.89
C ILE A 176 3.32 -9.12 9.59
N GLY A 177 3.88 -8.76 8.42
CA GLY A 177 5.29 -8.90 8.09
C GLY A 177 6.07 -7.64 8.43
N PHE A 178 7.05 -7.77 9.29
CA PHE A 178 8.01 -6.71 9.58
C PHE A 178 9.29 -6.94 8.77
N TYR A 179 9.84 -5.87 8.22
CA TYR A 179 10.95 -5.92 7.28
C TYR A 179 12.20 -5.28 7.85
N SER A 180 13.32 -5.98 7.79
CA SER A 180 14.65 -5.40 7.92
C SER A 180 15.04 -4.67 6.63
N ARG A 181 16.08 -3.84 6.69
CA ARG A 181 16.62 -3.16 5.51
C ARG A 181 17.00 -4.14 4.39
N ASN A 182 17.70 -5.23 4.72
CA ASN A 182 18.11 -6.22 3.73
C ASN A 182 16.92 -6.90 3.06
N GLU A 183 15.82 -7.13 3.80
CA GLU A 183 14.61 -7.72 3.24
C GLU A 183 13.88 -6.73 2.32
N ILE A 184 13.91 -5.43 2.61
CA ILE A 184 13.43 -4.39 1.69
C ILE A 184 14.26 -4.42 0.40
N GLU A 185 15.59 -4.39 0.47
CA GLU A 185 16.46 -4.42 -0.70
C GLU A 185 16.19 -5.69 -1.55
N ASN A 186 16.07 -6.85 -0.92
CA ASN A 186 15.76 -8.12 -1.59
C ASN A 186 14.34 -8.17 -2.18
N LEU A 187 13.36 -7.49 -1.58
CA LEU A 187 11.99 -7.47 -2.08
C LEU A 187 11.90 -6.83 -3.46
N PHE A 188 12.69 -5.79 -3.71
CA PHE A 188 12.69 -5.03 -4.97
C PHE A 188 13.73 -5.53 -5.98
N ASP A 189 14.72 -6.33 -5.54
CA ASP A 189 15.84 -6.77 -6.39
C ASP A 189 15.40 -7.52 -7.65
N GLY A 190 15.99 -7.11 -8.80
CA GLY A 190 15.69 -7.67 -10.11
C GLY A 190 14.28 -7.37 -10.66
N ARG A 191 13.54 -6.42 -10.04
CA ARG A 191 12.18 -6.02 -10.45
C ARG A 191 12.04 -4.52 -10.62
N LEU A 192 12.36 -3.76 -9.60
CA LEU A 192 12.26 -2.31 -9.56
C LEU A 192 13.54 -1.75 -8.95
N LYS A 193 14.08 -0.69 -9.51
CA LYS A 193 15.30 -0.05 -9.03
C LYS A 193 14.97 0.94 -7.92
N ILE A 194 15.42 0.68 -6.69
CA ILE A 194 15.26 1.61 -5.56
C ILE A 194 16.00 2.93 -5.88
N GLN A 195 15.26 4.04 -5.85
CA GLN A 195 15.75 5.40 -6.05
C GLN A 195 15.87 6.15 -4.72
N GLY A 196 15.00 5.82 -3.76
CA GLY A 196 14.97 6.41 -2.43
C GLY A 196 14.53 5.38 -1.40
N LEU A 197 15.20 5.38 -0.26
CA LEU A 197 14.88 4.54 0.88
C LEU A 197 15.03 5.37 2.14
N SER A 198 13.95 5.51 2.90
CA SER A 198 13.97 6.19 4.19
C SER A 198 13.34 5.32 5.28
N HIS A 199 13.74 5.58 6.53
CA HIS A 199 13.24 4.88 7.70
C HIS A 199 12.74 5.90 8.72
N SER A 200 11.56 5.68 9.27
CA SER A 200 10.95 6.54 10.27
C SER A 200 10.58 5.73 11.50
N GLU A 201 10.83 6.31 12.68
CA GLU A 201 10.43 5.76 13.98
C GLU A 201 9.62 6.79 14.75
N THR A 202 8.50 6.37 15.31
CA THR A 202 7.70 7.15 16.24
C THR A 202 7.75 6.50 17.61
N HIS A 203 8.23 7.23 18.60
CA HIS A 203 8.36 6.78 19.97
C HIS A 203 7.24 7.38 20.82
N HIS A 204 6.38 6.54 21.39
CA HIS A 204 5.34 6.93 22.33
C HIS A 204 5.93 6.97 23.73
N LEU A 205 6.13 8.18 24.27
CA LEU A 205 6.94 8.41 25.49
C LEU A 205 6.11 8.49 26.77
N LEU A 206 4.78 8.50 26.68
CA LEU A 206 3.88 8.68 27.83
C LEU A 206 3.03 7.41 28.05
N HIS A 207 2.69 7.17 29.31
CA HIS A 207 1.74 6.14 29.74
C HIS A 207 2.21 4.68 29.60
N GLY A 208 3.42 4.36 30.01
CA GLY A 208 3.91 2.99 30.09
C GLY A 208 5.31 2.77 29.49
N PRO A 209 5.67 1.54 29.15
CA PRO A 209 6.89 1.28 28.39
C PRO A 209 6.89 2.03 27.06
N ILE A 210 8.05 2.47 26.61
CA ILE A 210 8.18 3.14 25.31
C ILE A 210 7.74 2.18 24.23
N GLU A 211 6.70 2.56 23.49
CA GLU A 211 6.26 1.87 22.28
C GLU A 211 6.84 2.55 21.05
N VAL A 212 7.33 1.74 20.11
CA VAL A 212 7.92 2.21 18.86
C VAL A 212 7.11 1.69 17.70
N GLN A 213 6.60 2.61 16.88
CA GLN A 213 6.10 2.33 15.52
C GLN A 213 7.18 2.72 14.53
N ALA A 214 7.47 1.85 13.57
CA ALA A 214 8.51 2.11 12.59
C ALA A 214 8.11 1.60 11.22
N HIS A 215 8.51 2.34 10.17
CA HIS A 215 8.24 1.97 8.79
C HIS A 215 9.34 2.41 7.84
N TRP A 216 9.45 1.67 6.74
CA TRP A 216 10.25 2.00 5.59
C TRP A 216 9.37 2.73 4.57
N SER A 217 9.93 3.78 3.96
CA SER A 217 9.34 4.38 2.75
C SER A 217 10.32 4.17 1.60
N VAL A 218 9.83 3.57 0.54
CA VAL A 218 10.61 3.18 -0.64
C VAL A 218 10.06 3.92 -1.84
N ILE A 219 10.94 4.56 -2.63
CA ILE A 219 10.64 5.00 -3.99
C ILE A 219 11.45 4.14 -4.93
N ALA A 220 10.79 3.42 -5.81
CA ALA A 220 11.44 2.56 -6.79
C ALA A 220 10.97 2.91 -8.21
N ARG A 221 11.79 2.60 -9.22
CA ARG A 221 11.53 2.89 -10.64
C ARG A 221 11.45 1.60 -11.43
N ALA A 222 10.48 1.51 -12.32
CA ALA A 222 10.41 0.48 -13.35
C ALA A 222 11.47 0.75 -14.44
N ASP A 223 12.12 -0.33 -14.93
CA ASP A 223 13.13 -0.27 -16.01
C ASP A 223 12.50 -0.01 -17.38
#